data_9e0f61f777627bbe9a52cb00dd6b9df2
#
_entry.id   9e0f61f777627bbe9a52cb00dd6b9df2
#
_cell.length_a   1.000
_cell.length_b   1.000
_cell.length_c   1.000
_cell.angle_alpha   90.00
_cell.angle_beta   90.00
_cell.angle_gamma   90.00
#
_symmetry.space_group_name_H-M   'P 1'
#
loop_
_entity.id
_entity.type
_entity.pdbx_description
1 polymer ?
#
loop_
_entity_poly.entity_id
_entity_poly.type
_entity_poly.pdbx_seq_one_letter_code
_entity_poly.pdbx_strand_id
1 'polypeptide(L)'
;MTSNPDLLTLADWRRRIAELYAEVRRRFATDPADAHATWRAGREALYRGHPASPVPTGERDAFGAFHWPYADAWRLASTLEIEVASPASRARPTLSFVPTSAAGLAGGPPPLKLAGHVTLALPGGPVRLPVLQLHDYAGGIFLPFGDATNGGATYAAGRYLLDTAKGADLGVTGDGELVLDFNFAYQPSCAFDPRWACPLAPPESRLPIAVEAGERLR
;
A
#
# COMPACT_ATOMS: atom_id res chain seq x y z
N MET A 1 14.95 -16.54 18.32
CA MET A 1 14.82 -17.11 16.97
C MET A 1 13.39 -16.83 16.52
N THR A 2 13.17 -15.82 15.70
CA THR A 2 11.85 -15.54 15.10
C THR A 2 11.66 -16.54 13.97
N SER A 3 10.79 -17.54 14.18
CA SER A 3 10.40 -18.49 13.12
C SER A 3 9.72 -17.71 12.00
N ASN A 4 10.17 -17.89 10.77
CA ASN A 4 9.39 -17.45 9.60
C ASN A 4 8.01 -18.10 9.71
N PRO A 5 6.91 -17.34 9.50
CA PRO A 5 5.58 -17.94 9.49
C PRO A 5 5.57 -19.05 8.43
N ASP A 6 4.94 -20.16 8.73
CA ASP A 6 4.77 -21.22 7.74
C ASP A 6 3.90 -20.75 6.57
N LEU A 7 3.93 -21.46 5.45
CA LEU A 7 3.22 -21.08 4.23
C LEU A 7 1.70 -21.01 4.43
N LEU A 8 1.14 -21.86 5.30
CA LEU A 8 -0.29 -21.87 5.59
C LEU A 8 -0.69 -20.63 6.40
N THR A 9 0.11 -20.26 7.38
CA THR A 9 -0.07 -19.03 8.16
C THR A 9 0.00 -17.78 7.27
N LEU A 10 0.92 -17.75 6.31
CA LEU A 10 1.00 -16.65 5.36
C LEU A 10 -0.23 -16.62 4.42
N ALA A 11 -0.70 -17.78 3.96
CA ALA A 11 -1.92 -17.89 3.16
C ALA A 11 -3.16 -17.42 3.93
N ASP A 12 -3.27 -17.76 5.21
CA ASP A 12 -4.33 -17.27 6.10
C ASP A 12 -4.27 -15.75 6.27
N TRP A 13 -3.09 -15.19 6.51
CA TRP A 13 -2.87 -13.74 6.56
C TRP A 13 -3.39 -13.04 5.30
N ARG A 14 -3.01 -13.55 4.12
CA ARG A 14 -3.44 -13.00 2.84
C ARG A 14 -4.97 -13.02 2.68
N ARG A 15 -5.59 -14.14 3.01
CA ARG A 15 -7.04 -14.30 2.96
C ARG A 15 -7.74 -13.31 3.88
N ARG A 16 -7.30 -13.16 5.13
CA ARG A 16 -7.90 -12.23 6.10
C ARG A 16 -7.76 -10.76 5.67
N ILE A 17 -6.65 -10.39 5.07
CA ILE A 17 -6.51 -9.06 4.47
C ILE A 17 -7.52 -8.86 3.33
N ALA A 18 -7.66 -9.83 2.43
CA ALA A 18 -8.61 -9.74 1.32
C ALA A 18 -10.07 -9.68 1.82
N GLU A 19 -10.42 -10.45 2.84
CA GLU A 19 -11.74 -10.44 3.49
C GLU A 19 -12.02 -9.07 4.16
N LEU A 20 -11.04 -8.52 4.86
CA LEU A 20 -11.15 -7.19 5.46
C LEU A 20 -11.44 -6.13 4.39
N TYR A 21 -10.69 -6.12 3.30
CA TYR A 21 -10.93 -5.16 2.23
C TYR A 21 -12.25 -5.42 1.46
N ALA A 22 -12.71 -6.66 1.38
CA ALA A 22 -14.03 -6.95 0.83
C ALA A 22 -15.16 -6.34 1.69
N GLU A 23 -15.05 -6.42 3.02
CA GLU A 23 -15.97 -5.76 3.94
C GLU A 23 -15.88 -4.23 3.83
N VAL A 24 -14.66 -3.71 3.80
CA VAL A 24 -14.41 -2.27 3.64
C VAL A 24 -15.07 -1.74 2.37
N ARG A 25 -14.90 -2.40 1.21
CA ARG A 25 -15.54 -1.98 -0.05
C ARG A 25 -17.07 -1.96 0.03
N ARG A 26 -17.68 -2.93 0.73
CA ARG A 26 -19.14 -2.94 0.93
C ARG A 26 -19.62 -1.72 1.73
N ARG A 27 -18.91 -1.38 2.81
CA ARG A 27 -19.23 -0.21 3.65
C ARG A 27 -18.91 1.10 2.97
N PHE A 28 -17.81 1.16 2.25
CA PHE A 28 -17.33 2.34 1.55
C PHE A 28 -18.36 2.89 0.55
N ALA A 29 -19.15 2.01 -0.04
CA ALA A 29 -20.23 2.40 -0.96
C ALA A 29 -21.33 3.26 -0.29
N THR A 30 -21.49 3.18 1.02
CA THR A 30 -22.53 3.89 1.79
C THR A 30 -21.96 4.91 2.76
N ASP A 31 -20.89 4.55 3.47
CA ASP A 31 -20.25 5.38 4.50
C ASP A 31 -18.73 5.16 4.50
N PRO A 32 -17.98 6.00 3.79
CA PRO A 32 -16.52 5.88 3.74
C PRO A 32 -15.84 6.07 5.10
N ALA A 33 -16.40 6.85 6.00
CA ALA A 33 -15.81 7.05 7.34
C ALA A 33 -16.00 5.81 8.22
N ASP A 34 -17.17 5.15 8.17
CA ASP A 34 -17.40 3.86 8.84
C ASP A 34 -16.53 2.75 8.24
N ALA A 35 -16.38 2.73 6.92
CA ALA A 35 -15.47 1.81 6.23
C ALA A 35 -14.02 1.99 6.71
N HIS A 36 -13.55 3.22 6.87
CA HIS A 36 -12.23 3.53 7.40
C HIS A 36 -12.08 3.10 8.87
N ALA A 37 -13.08 3.33 9.71
CA ALA A 37 -13.06 2.86 11.10
C ALA A 37 -12.99 1.32 11.17
N THR A 38 -13.75 0.62 10.32
CA THR A 38 -13.73 -0.84 10.19
C THR A 38 -12.36 -1.33 9.74
N TRP A 39 -11.76 -0.69 8.73
CA TRP A 39 -10.43 -1.03 8.24
C TRP A 39 -9.36 -0.87 9.32
N ARG A 40 -9.35 0.24 10.06
CA ARG A 40 -8.42 0.50 11.16
C ARG A 40 -8.50 -0.58 12.22
N ALA A 41 -9.71 -0.88 12.70
CA ALA A 41 -9.94 -1.88 13.75
C ALA A 41 -9.50 -3.29 13.29
N GLY A 42 -9.87 -3.69 12.06
CA GLY A 42 -9.50 -4.98 11.49
C GLY A 42 -7.99 -5.11 11.27
N ARG A 43 -7.35 -4.05 10.78
CA ARG A 43 -5.89 -4.01 10.59
C ARG A 43 -5.16 -4.11 11.92
N GLU A 44 -5.57 -3.36 12.94
CA GLU A 44 -4.97 -3.42 14.27
C GLU A 44 -5.14 -4.82 14.88
N ALA A 45 -6.33 -5.40 14.82
CA ALA A 45 -6.59 -6.75 15.33
C ALA A 45 -5.69 -7.81 14.66
N LEU A 46 -5.54 -7.74 13.32
CA LEU A 46 -4.63 -8.62 12.59
C LEU A 46 -3.16 -8.43 13.01
N TYR A 47 -2.72 -7.19 13.17
CA TYR A 47 -1.33 -6.90 13.53
C TYR A 47 -0.99 -7.34 14.95
N ARG A 48 -1.93 -7.25 15.87
CA ARG A 48 -1.76 -7.75 17.26
C ARG A 48 -1.84 -9.26 17.35
N GLY A 49 -2.82 -9.89 16.70
CA GLY A 49 -3.19 -11.27 16.96
C GLY A 49 -2.65 -12.31 15.98
N HIS A 50 -2.33 -11.94 14.75
CA HIS A 50 -2.03 -12.94 13.72
C HIS A 50 -0.56 -13.40 13.76
N PRO A 51 -0.27 -14.73 13.67
CA PRO A 51 1.11 -15.22 13.70
C PRO A 51 2.02 -14.65 12.60
N ALA A 52 1.49 -14.39 11.39
CA ALA A 52 2.21 -13.78 10.28
C ALA A 52 2.23 -12.24 10.32
N SER A 53 1.87 -11.62 11.45
CA SER A 53 1.96 -10.16 11.62
C SER A 53 3.37 -9.63 11.31
N PRO A 54 3.48 -8.47 10.64
CA PRO A 54 4.77 -7.81 10.46
C PRO A 54 5.34 -7.25 11.77
N VAL A 55 4.51 -7.04 12.79
CA VAL A 55 4.93 -6.56 14.11
C VAL A 55 5.65 -7.68 14.84
N PRO A 56 6.85 -7.42 15.42
CA PRO A 56 7.57 -8.39 16.26
C PRO A 56 6.70 -8.89 17.40
N THR A 57 6.78 -10.19 17.71
CA THR A 57 5.91 -10.84 18.70
C THR A 57 5.94 -10.15 20.06
N GLY A 58 7.12 -9.69 20.52
CA GLY A 58 7.25 -9.00 21.81
C GLY A 58 6.65 -7.58 21.85
N GLU A 59 6.26 -7.02 20.69
CA GLU A 59 5.72 -5.66 20.57
C GLU A 59 4.21 -5.65 20.30
N ARG A 60 3.61 -6.81 20.01
CA ARG A 60 2.20 -6.93 19.58
C ARG A 60 1.20 -6.49 20.63
N ASP A 61 1.44 -6.79 21.89
CA ASP A 61 0.52 -6.42 22.98
C ASP A 61 0.43 -4.90 23.16
N ALA A 62 1.55 -4.20 22.92
CA ALA A 62 1.63 -2.74 23.01
C ALA A 62 1.36 -2.04 21.66
N PHE A 63 1.16 -2.83 20.58
CA PHE A 63 0.96 -2.26 19.25
C PHE A 63 -0.35 -1.47 19.18
N GLY A 64 -0.28 -0.30 18.57
CA GLY A 64 -1.43 0.52 18.18
C GLY A 64 -1.16 1.14 16.81
N ALA A 65 -2.11 0.99 15.91
CA ALA A 65 -2.03 1.62 14.59
C ALA A 65 -2.52 3.07 14.70
N PHE A 66 -1.59 4.02 14.60
CA PHE A 66 -1.90 5.44 14.64
C PHE A 66 -2.32 5.93 13.27
N HIS A 67 -3.36 6.76 13.23
CA HIS A 67 -3.91 7.32 11.99
C HIS A 67 -4.25 8.79 12.20
N TRP A 68 -4.25 9.56 11.12
CA TRP A 68 -4.93 10.84 11.11
C TRP A 68 -6.45 10.64 11.15
N PRO A 69 -7.23 11.62 11.60
CA PRO A 69 -8.69 11.61 11.44
C PRO A 69 -9.06 11.45 9.96
N TYR A 70 -10.18 10.74 9.72
CA TYR A 70 -10.72 10.64 8.36
C TYR A 70 -11.09 12.05 7.83
N ALA A 71 -10.71 12.33 6.59
CA ALA A 71 -11.01 13.60 5.94
C ALA A 71 -11.38 13.36 4.45
N ASP A 72 -12.58 13.80 4.06
CA ASP A 72 -13.10 13.65 2.69
C ASP A 72 -12.19 14.28 1.63
N ALA A 73 -11.45 15.32 1.99
CA ALA A 73 -10.49 15.99 1.09
C ALA A 73 -9.40 15.04 0.54
N TRP A 74 -9.15 13.92 1.21
CA TRP A 74 -8.18 12.91 0.80
C TRP A 74 -8.79 11.72 0.05
N ARG A 75 -10.11 11.74 -0.18
CA ARG A 75 -10.82 10.74 -0.97
C ARG A 75 -10.85 11.17 -2.43
N LEU A 76 -10.03 10.53 -3.24
CA LEU A 76 -9.85 10.85 -4.66
C LEU A 76 -10.23 9.66 -5.52
N ALA A 77 -10.42 9.91 -6.81
CA ALA A 77 -10.54 8.90 -7.84
C ALA A 77 -9.83 9.39 -9.10
N SER A 78 -9.37 8.47 -9.92
CA SER A 78 -8.71 8.81 -11.19
C SER A 78 -8.80 7.67 -12.18
N THR A 79 -8.95 8.01 -13.44
CA THR A 79 -8.78 7.06 -14.54
C THR A 79 -7.33 6.57 -14.58
N LEU A 80 -7.13 5.27 -14.72
CA LEU A 80 -5.81 4.70 -14.99
C LEU A 80 -5.49 4.86 -16.49
N GLU A 81 -4.59 5.77 -16.79
CA GLU A 81 -4.00 5.95 -18.11
C GLU A 81 -3.00 4.84 -18.37
N ILE A 82 -3.44 3.75 -19.01
CA ILE A 82 -2.60 2.56 -19.26
C ILE A 82 -1.45 2.92 -20.20
N GLU A 83 -0.24 2.51 -19.84
CA GLU A 83 0.93 2.62 -20.70
C GLU A 83 0.81 1.61 -21.85
N VAL A 84 0.51 2.09 -23.05
CA VAL A 84 0.49 1.23 -24.23
C VAL A 84 1.91 0.80 -24.56
N ALA A 85 2.16 -0.52 -24.56
CA ALA A 85 3.47 -1.09 -24.84
C ALA A 85 3.95 -0.72 -26.25
N SER A 86 4.76 0.32 -26.36
CA SER A 86 5.51 0.65 -27.58
C SER A 86 6.82 -0.14 -27.63
N PRO A 87 7.45 -0.32 -28.81
CA PRO A 87 8.79 -0.91 -28.89
C PRO A 87 9.82 -0.22 -27.99
N ALA A 88 9.69 1.09 -27.77
CA ALA A 88 10.53 1.86 -26.86
C ALA A 88 10.20 1.60 -25.37
N SER A 89 8.96 1.29 -25.00
CA SER A 89 8.58 0.98 -23.64
C SER A 89 9.03 -0.41 -23.20
N ARG A 90 9.27 -1.35 -24.13
CA ARG A 90 9.86 -2.67 -23.83
C ARG A 90 11.30 -2.58 -23.33
N ALA A 91 12.01 -1.49 -23.66
CA ALA A 91 13.38 -1.22 -23.24
C ALA A 91 13.46 -0.38 -21.96
N ARG A 92 12.33 0.04 -21.36
CA ARG A 92 12.35 0.79 -20.11
C ARG A 92 12.84 -0.09 -18.97
N PRO A 93 13.78 0.44 -18.13
CA PRO A 93 14.29 -0.34 -17.04
C PRO A 93 13.14 -0.73 -16.10
N THR A 94 13.11 -1.99 -15.72
CA THR A 94 12.37 -2.47 -14.57
C THR A 94 12.75 -1.59 -13.40
N LEU A 95 11.78 -0.96 -12.73
CA LEU A 95 12.08 -0.14 -11.57
C LEU A 95 12.86 -0.98 -10.57
N SER A 96 14.08 -0.54 -10.28
CA SER A 96 14.97 -1.29 -9.41
C SER A 96 14.39 -1.32 -8.01
N PHE A 97 14.09 -2.51 -7.54
CA PHE A 97 13.74 -2.76 -6.16
C PHE A 97 15.01 -2.61 -5.32
N VAL A 98 14.99 -1.74 -4.33
CA VAL A 98 16.06 -1.68 -3.34
C VAL A 98 15.59 -2.50 -2.13
N PRO A 99 16.14 -3.70 -1.91
CA PRO A 99 15.82 -4.46 -0.70
C PRO A 99 16.32 -3.66 0.51
N THR A 100 15.48 -3.46 1.49
CA THR A 100 15.82 -2.79 2.75
C THR A 100 16.63 -3.70 3.70
N SER A 101 16.74 -4.98 3.37
CA SER A 101 17.58 -5.93 4.13
C SER A 101 18.30 -6.90 3.21
N ALA A 102 19.51 -7.25 3.62
CA ALA A 102 20.36 -8.26 2.95
C ALA A 102 19.87 -9.72 3.14
N ALA A 103 18.74 -9.94 3.78
CA ALA A 103 18.10 -11.25 3.91
C ALA A 103 17.41 -11.61 2.59
N GLY A 104 18.24 -11.92 1.58
CA GLY A 104 17.80 -12.21 0.23
C GLY A 104 16.88 -13.44 0.16
N LEU A 105 15.73 -13.26 -0.43
CA LEU A 105 15.15 -14.35 -1.21
C LEU A 105 16.10 -14.61 -2.38
N ALA A 106 16.59 -15.84 -2.51
CA ALA A 106 17.32 -16.25 -3.69
C ALA A 106 16.41 -16.03 -4.91
N GLY A 107 16.68 -14.99 -5.71
CA GLY A 107 15.86 -14.61 -6.86
C GLY A 107 15.45 -13.14 -6.91
N GLY A 108 15.62 -12.37 -5.84
CA GLY A 108 15.18 -10.97 -5.77
C GLY A 108 13.64 -10.80 -5.74
N PRO A 109 13.16 -9.60 -5.46
CA PRO A 109 11.73 -9.31 -5.55
C PRO A 109 11.26 -9.36 -7.01
N PRO A 110 9.97 -9.70 -7.23
CA PRO A 110 9.42 -9.72 -8.58
C PRO A 110 9.59 -8.34 -9.24
N PRO A 111 9.93 -8.30 -10.52
CA PRO A 111 10.10 -7.05 -11.24
C PRO A 111 8.78 -6.28 -11.26
N LEU A 112 8.82 -5.02 -10.82
CA LEU A 112 7.72 -4.08 -10.97
C LEU A 112 7.86 -3.38 -12.32
N LYS A 113 6.79 -3.36 -13.11
CA LYS A 113 6.73 -2.63 -14.37
C LYS A 113 5.72 -1.49 -14.26
N LEU A 114 5.89 -0.48 -15.08
CA LEU A 114 4.89 0.59 -15.19
C LEU A 114 3.63 0.01 -15.85
N ALA A 115 2.49 0.08 -15.17
CA ALA A 115 1.18 -0.24 -15.73
C ALA A 115 0.57 0.97 -16.45
N GLY A 116 0.79 2.16 -15.88
CA GLY A 116 0.22 3.41 -16.35
C GLY A 116 0.37 4.50 -15.33
N HIS A 117 -0.46 5.50 -15.43
CA HIS A 117 -0.44 6.63 -14.51
C HIS A 117 -1.86 7.01 -14.07
N VAL A 118 -1.94 7.62 -12.91
CA VAL A 118 -3.14 8.33 -12.43
C VAL A 118 -2.82 9.79 -12.23
N THR A 119 -3.78 10.67 -12.46
CA THR A 119 -3.64 12.11 -12.22
C THR A 119 -4.56 12.50 -11.06
N LEU A 120 -3.99 12.98 -9.97
CA LEU A 120 -4.69 13.32 -8.73
C LEU A 120 -4.79 14.84 -8.59
N ALA A 121 -5.99 15.34 -8.32
CA ALA A 121 -6.23 16.74 -7.98
C ALA A 121 -5.92 16.97 -6.50
N LEU A 122 -4.66 17.29 -6.20
CA LEU A 122 -4.19 17.54 -4.84
C LEU A 122 -4.11 19.03 -4.51
N PRO A 123 -4.07 19.41 -3.21
CA PRO A 123 -3.69 20.77 -2.82
C PRO A 123 -2.35 21.17 -3.46
N GLY A 124 -2.33 22.30 -4.16
CA GLY A 124 -1.14 22.74 -4.91
C GLY A 124 -1.14 22.37 -6.39
N GLY A 125 -2.14 21.68 -6.89
CA GLY A 125 -2.33 21.36 -8.30
C GLY A 125 -2.34 19.86 -8.62
N PRO A 126 -2.59 19.51 -9.88
CA PRO A 126 -2.64 18.11 -10.30
C PRO A 126 -1.25 17.47 -10.22
N VAL A 127 -1.19 16.24 -9.70
CA VAL A 127 0.03 15.43 -9.63
C VAL A 127 -0.20 14.11 -10.34
N ARG A 128 0.72 13.75 -11.21
CA ARG A 128 0.71 12.48 -11.94
C ARG A 128 1.58 11.46 -11.23
N LEU A 129 0.98 10.31 -10.85
CA LEU A 129 1.68 9.23 -10.16
C LEU A 129 1.75 7.98 -11.02
N PRO A 130 2.89 7.26 -11.05
CA PRO A 130 2.99 5.98 -11.72
C PRO A 130 2.25 4.90 -10.92
N VAL A 131 1.45 4.11 -11.60
CA VAL A 131 0.88 2.86 -11.10
C VAL A 131 1.73 1.71 -11.62
N LEU A 132 2.22 0.89 -10.71
CA LEU A 132 3.10 -0.22 -11.02
C LEU A 132 2.30 -1.51 -11.18
N GLN A 133 2.81 -2.43 -11.98
CA GLN A 133 2.26 -3.77 -12.15
C GLN A 133 3.24 -4.80 -11.59
N LEU A 134 2.75 -5.67 -10.74
CA LEU A 134 3.40 -6.93 -10.42
C LEU A 134 3.23 -7.85 -11.63
N HIS A 135 4.33 -8.19 -12.27
CA HIS A 135 4.33 -9.18 -13.35
C HIS A 135 4.39 -10.60 -12.76
N ASP A 136 4.03 -11.57 -13.57
CA ASP A 136 4.03 -12.98 -13.27
C ASP A 136 2.75 -13.50 -12.61
N TYR A 137 2.79 -14.74 -12.11
CA TYR A 137 1.65 -15.42 -11.54
C TYR A 137 0.99 -14.62 -10.41
N ALA A 138 -0.32 -14.46 -10.49
CA ALA A 138 -1.14 -13.70 -9.53
C ALA A 138 -0.79 -12.22 -9.43
N GLY A 139 -0.38 -11.59 -10.53
CA GLY A 139 -0.06 -10.17 -10.62
C GLY A 139 -1.15 -9.25 -10.09
N GLY A 140 -0.86 -7.97 -10.11
CA GLY A 140 -1.77 -6.93 -9.65
C GLY A 140 -1.18 -5.56 -9.88
N ILE A 141 -1.94 -4.51 -9.56
CA ILE A 141 -1.44 -3.15 -9.59
C ILE A 141 -1.04 -2.70 -8.19
N PHE A 142 -0.04 -1.83 -8.14
CA PHE A 142 0.57 -1.38 -6.92
C PHE A 142 0.90 0.11 -7.00
N LEU A 143 0.54 0.88 -5.97
CA LEU A 143 0.82 2.30 -5.89
C LEU A 143 1.47 2.64 -4.55
N PRO A 144 2.81 2.58 -4.48
CA PRO A 144 3.56 3.14 -3.38
C PRO A 144 3.76 4.64 -3.62
N PHE A 145 3.80 5.43 -2.55
CA PHE A 145 4.08 6.86 -2.63
C PHE A 145 4.93 7.36 -1.47
N GLY A 146 5.68 8.41 -1.72
CA GLY A 146 6.33 9.22 -0.71
C GLY A 146 5.68 10.60 -0.63
N ASP A 147 5.80 11.28 0.50
CA ASP A 147 5.30 12.63 0.70
C ASP A 147 6.16 13.40 1.72
N ALA A 148 5.82 14.65 1.99
CA ALA A 148 6.61 15.49 2.89
C ALA A 148 6.54 15.05 4.38
N THR A 149 5.69 14.08 4.74
CA THR A 149 5.64 13.52 6.12
C THR A 149 6.69 12.43 6.37
N ASN A 150 7.34 11.93 5.30
CA ASN A 150 8.28 10.81 5.38
C ASN A 150 9.52 11.16 6.20
N GLY A 151 9.91 10.25 7.10
CA GLY A 151 11.04 10.44 8.02
C GLY A 151 10.70 11.26 9.26
N GLY A 152 9.48 11.78 9.36
CA GLY A 152 8.91 12.44 10.52
C GLY A 152 7.67 11.70 11.02
N ALA A 153 6.49 12.11 10.55
CA ALA A 153 5.23 11.52 10.95
C ALA A 153 4.93 10.17 10.28
N THR A 154 5.60 9.82 9.18
CA THR A 154 5.46 8.52 8.51
C THR A 154 6.82 7.88 8.22
N TYR A 155 6.79 6.59 7.87
CA TYR A 155 8.00 5.84 7.55
C TYR A 155 8.80 6.49 6.41
N ALA A 156 10.12 6.57 6.57
CA ALA A 156 11.00 7.29 5.67
C ALA A 156 10.95 6.81 4.21
N ALA A 157 10.65 5.52 3.99
CA ALA A 157 10.57 4.92 2.67
C ALA A 157 9.19 5.04 2.00
N GLY A 158 8.24 5.75 2.62
CA GLY A 158 6.91 5.97 2.07
C GLY A 158 5.85 5.01 2.58
N ARG A 159 4.67 5.11 1.99
CA ARG A 159 3.46 4.33 2.30
C ARG A 159 2.88 3.71 1.04
N TYR A 160 1.90 2.83 1.22
CA TYR A 160 1.16 2.19 0.14
C TYR A 160 -0.28 2.67 0.12
N LEU A 161 -0.76 3.02 -1.07
CA LEU A 161 -2.14 3.43 -1.30
C LEU A 161 -2.96 2.29 -1.93
N LEU A 162 -2.32 1.47 -2.77
CA LEU A 162 -2.95 0.41 -3.53
C LEU A 162 -2.01 -0.81 -3.61
N ASP A 163 -2.52 -2.00 -3.32
CA ASP A 163 -1.81 -3.28 -3.48
C ASP A 163 -2.83 -4.39 -3.75
N THR A 164 -3.25 -4.51 -5.02
CA THR A 164 -4.30 -5.47 -5.38
C THR A 164 -3.83 -6.94 -5.28
N ALA A 165 -2.52 -7.20 -5.28
CA ALA A 165 -1.99 -8.55 -5.04
C ALA A 165 -2.27 -9.05 -3.62
N LYS A 166 -2.56 -8.14 -2.68
CA LYS A 166 -3.03 -8.45 -1.33
C LYS A 166 -4.52 -8.19 -1.14
N GLY A 167 -5.23 -7.75 -2.19
CA GLY A 167 -6.61 -7.30 -2.10
C GLY A 167 -6.77 -5.96 -1.37
N ALA A 168 -5.69 -5.22 -1.19
CA ALA A 168 -5.68 -3.91 -0.55
C ALA A 168 -6.01 -2.82 -1.57
N ASP A 169 -7.30 -2.70 -1.90
CA ASP A 169 -7.87 -1.73 -2.80
C ASP A 169 -9.32 -1.41 -2.43
N LEU A 170 -9.80 -0.27 -2.86
CA LEU A 170 -11.19 0.20 -2.65
C LEU A 170 -12.06 0.02 -3.90
N GLY A 171 -11.53 -0.62 -4.94
CA GLY A 171 -12.24 -0.86 -6.19
C GLY A 171 -12.24 0.34 -7.13
N VAL A 172 -13.30 0.43 -7.91
CA VAL A 172 -13.51 1.49 -8.90
C VAL A 172 -14.86 2.18 -8.69
N THR A 173 -14.97 3.43 -9.13
CA THR A 173 -16.24 4.16 -9.17
C THR A 173 -17.19 3.58 -10.23
N GLY A 174 -18.44 4.03 -10.25
CA GLY A 174 -19.41 3.67 -11.30
C GLY A 174 -18.96 4.06 -12.72
N ASP A 175 -18.08 5.06 -12.83
CA ASP A 175 -17.51 5.54 -14.09
C ASP A 175 -16.19 4.83 -14.44
N GLY A 176 -15.76 3.84 -13.65
CA GLY A 176 -14.57 3.03 -13.90
C GLY A 176 -13.24 3.66 -13.46
N GLU A 177 -13.27 4.72 -12.67
CA GLU A 177 -12.06 5.32 -12.09
C GLU A 177 -11.59 4.55 -10.87
N LEU A 178 -10.29 4.38 -10.69
CA LEU A 178 -9.71 3.83 -9.46
C LEU A 178 -10.03 4.74 -8.26
N VAL A 179 -10.55 4.14 -7.19
CA VAL A 179 -10.72 4.85 -5.91
C VAL A 179 -9.37 4.90 -5.20
N LEU A 180 -8.87 6.12 -4.99
CA LEU A 180 -7.57 6.42 -4.41
C LEU A 180 -7.74 7.30 -3.17
N ASP A 181 -8.18 6.67 -2.07
CA ASP A 181 -8.45 7.35 -0.81
C ASP A 181 -7.24 7.25 0.12
N PHE A 182 -6.53 8.36 0.32
CA PHE A 182 -5.33 8.41 1.17
C PHE A 182 -5.63 8.17 2.66
N ASN A 183 -6.89 8.24 3.10
CA ASN A 183 -7.24 7.83 4.45
C ASN A 183 -6.94 6.34 4.71
N PHE A 184 -6.86 5.53 3.65
CA PHE A 184 -6.49 4.11 3.71
C PHE A 184 -5.02 3.85 3.39
N ALA A 185 -4.20 4.89 3.26
CA ALA A 185 -2.76 4.73 3.09
C ALA A 185 -2.13 4.08 4.33
N TYR A 186 -1.23 3.10 4.11
CA TYR A 186 -0.68 2.32 5.20
C TYR A 186 0.84 2.13 5.10
N GLN A 187 1.46 1.88 6.25
CA GLN A 187 2.88 1.62 6.36
C GLN A 187 3.24 0.25 5.78
N PRO A 188 4.34 0.12 5.03
CA PRO A 188 4.85 -1.18 4.60
C PRO A 188 5.32 -2.02 5.79
N SER A 189 5.37 -3.34 5.62
CA SER A 189 5.79 -4.26 6.69
C SER A 189 7.18 -3.96 7.25
N CYS A 190 8.10 -3.44 6.41
CA CYS A 190 9.45 -3.05 6.83
C CYS A 190 9.49 -1.81 7.75
N ALA A 191 8.38 -1.09 7.89
CA ALA A 191 8.25 -0.02 8.89
C ALA A 191 8.14 -0.57 10.32
N PHE A 192 7.75 -1.83 10.48
CA PHE A 192 7.59 -2.51 11.79
C PHE A 192 8.75 -3.43 12.12
N ASP A 193 9.35 -4.08 11.10
CA ASP A 193 10.45 -5.01 11.29
C ASP A 193 11.34 -5.04 10.04
N PRO A 194 12.64 -4.72 10.15
CA PRO A 194 13.58 -4.68 9.03
C PRO A 194 13.83 -6.04 8.36
N ARG A 195 13.37 -7.15 8.94
CA ARG A 195 13.41 -8.47 8.26
C ARG A 195 12.57 -8.53 6.98
N TRP A 196 11.61 -7.60 6.80
CA TRP A 196 10.74 -7.56 5.64
C TRP A 196 11.37 -6.74 4.51
N ALA A 197 11.54 -7.37 3.36
CA ALA A 197 11.88 -6.68 2.12
C ALA A 197 10.59 -6.13 1.47
N CYS A 198 10.51 -4.82 1.34
CA CYS A 198 9.33 -4.13 0.81
C CYS A 198 9.71 -3.32 -0.43
N PRO A 199 8.83 -3.24 -1.45
CA PRO A 199 9.02 -2.30 -2.55
C PRO A 199 8.99 -0.87 -2.02
N LEU A 200 9.96 -0.06 -2.42
CA LEU A 200 10.00 1.35 -2.06
C LEU A 200 9.28 2.19 -3.11
N ALA A 201 8.76 3.34 -2.69
CA ALA A 201 8.22 4.32 -3.62
C ALA A 201 9.34 4.86 -4.52
N PRO A 202 9.23 4.76 -5.86
CA PRO A 202 10.20 5.34 -6.76
C PRO A 202 10.18 6.88 -6.65
N PRO A 203 11.25 7.58 -7.07
CA PRO A 203 11.32 9.04 -6.99
C PRO A 203 10.12 9.74 -7.64
N GLU A 204 9.60 9.20 -8.73
CA GLU A 204 8.44 9.72 -9.46
C GLU A 204 7.12 9.60 -8.69
N SER A 205 7.08 8.75 -7.66
CA SER A 205 5.93 8.60 -6.75
C SER A 205 5.98 9.55 -5.55
N ARG A 206 6.85 10.55 -5.56
CA ARG A 206 6.95 11.53 -4.46
C ARG A 206 6.02 12.70 -4.68
N LEU A 207 5.12 12.89 -3.71
CA LEU A 207 4.25 14.07 -3.62
C LEU A 207 5.02 15.22 -2.96
N PRO A 208 4.92 16.45 -3.49
CA PRO A 208 5.63 17.62 -2.93
C PRO A 208 4.96 18.18 -1.66
N ILE A 209 3.83 17.61 -1.23
CA ILE A 209 3.02 18.06 -0.11
C ILE A 209 3.02 17.04 1.03
N ALA A 210 2.63 17.46 2.22
CA ALA A 210 2.34 16.55 3.34
C ALA A 210 0.95 15.92 3.15
N VAL A 211 0.88 14.58 3.15
CA VAL A 211 -0.38 13.84 3.12
C VAL A 211 -0.72 13.45 4.55
N GLU A 212 -1.44 14.33 5.25
CA GLU A 212 -1.89 14.11 6.63
C GLU A 212 -3.18 13.27 6.67
N ALA A 213 -3.11 12.08 6.06
CA ALA A 213 -4.17 11.09 6.01
C ALA A 213 -3.58 9.68 6.10
N GLY A 214 -4.39 8.70 6.51
CA GLY A 214 -3.98 7.30 6.64
C GLY A 214 -3.12 7.02 7.87
N GLU A 215 -2.33 5.95 7.81
CA GLU A 215 -1.49 5.47 8.90
C GLU A 215 -0.26 6.36 9.10
N ARG A 216 0.08 6.63 10.36
CA ARG A 216 1.27 7.39 10.76
C ARG A 216 2.08 6.67 11.83
N LEU A 217 3.29 7.11 12.05
CA LEU A 217 4.08 6.72 13.24
C LEU A 217 3.46 7.33 14.51
N ARG A 218 3.93 6.86 15.63
CA ARG A 218 3.47 7.31 16.96
C ARG A 218 3.81 8.76 17.22
#